data_d96f815eba83275c215e7c785e2b8aa3
#
_entry.id   d96f815eba83275c215e7c785e2b8aa3
#
_cell.length_a   1.000
_cell.length_b   1.000
_cell.length_c   1.000
_cell.angle_alpha   90.00
_cell.angle_beta   90.00
_cell.angle_gamma   90.00
#
_symmetry.space_group_name_H-M   'P 1'
#
loop_
_entity.id
_entity.type
_entity.pdbx_description
1 polymer ?
#
loop_
_entity_poly.entity_id
_entity_poly.type
_entity_poly.pdbx_seq_one_letter_code
_entity_poly.pdbx_strand_id
1 'polypeptide(L)'
;MENKMFCYQCQETANCSGCTVSGVCGKKPDVAAMQDLLVYATKGLSAVAEEARAEGKEVSPDLNHRVTMNLFITITNANFDKDAIVDHIKETFAMRDAVRATLSDSSKLPKAATVEVAEKDYEIFAQSIGVLSTENEDIRSLRELITYGLKGLAAYSKHANALLKDDSNVDAFIQKALTKTLDDSLSVDDLVALTLETGKAGVEGMALLDGANTSTYGNPEITSVNIGVGKNPGILVSGHDLRDLEMLLDQTEGTGVDIYTHSEMLPAHYYPFFKKYKHFVGNYGNAWWKQKEEFEPFNGPILMTTNCIVPPKDSYKDRLWTTGAAGYPGCKHIGGKYGEIKDFSAIIEQAKSCPAPTEIETGTIVGGFAHEQVFALADKVVEAVKSGAIKKFVVMAGCDGRQKKRDYYTEFAKALPKDAVILTAGCAKYKYNKLELGDIGGIPRVLDAGQCNDSYSLALITLKLKEVFGLDDVNKLPLAYNIAWYEQKAVIVLLALLYLGVKNIHLGPTLPAFLSPNVAKVLVENFGIAGIGSVEDDMKIFFPETA
;
A
#
# COMPACT_ATOMS: atom_id res chain seq x y z
N MET A 1 20.54 14.28 25.43
CA MET A 1 19.74 15.07 24.45
C MET A 1 18.42 14.34 24.27
N GLU A 2 17.29 15.02 24.41
CA GLU A 2 16.01 14.38 24.08
C GLU A 2 16.03 13.96 22.60
N ASN A 3 15.81 12.68 22.32
CA ASN A 3 15.67 12.18 20.95
C ASN A 3 14.43 12.82 20.34
N LYS A 4 14.62 13.83 19.51
CA LYS A 4 13.56 14.46 18.73
C LYS A 4 13.33 13.66 17.46
N MET A 5 12.09 13.43 17.12
CA MET A 5 11.70 12.88 15.82
C MET A 5 10.88 13.89 15.04
N PHE A 6 10.80 13.71 13.72
CA PHE A 6 9.78 14.34 12.89
C PHE A 6 9.30 13.34 11.84
N CYS A 7 7.98 13.13 11.75
CA CYS A 7 7.40 12.26 10.74
C CYS A 7 5.98 12.71 10.39
N TYR A 8 5.71 12.94 9.11
CA TYR A 8 4.39 13.33 8.61
C TYR A 8 3.96 12.54 7.37
N GLN A 9 4.55 11.34 7.19
CA GLN A 9 4.34 10.53 5.97
C GLN A 9 2.96 9.89 5.84
N CYS A 10 2.15 9.84 6.92
CA CYS A 10 0.83 9.20 6.90
C CYS A 10 -0.30 10.18 7.23
N GLN A 11 -1.53 9.79 6.89
CA GLN A 11 -2.71 10.62 7.12
C GLN A 11 -3.01 10.85 8.61
N GLU A 12 -2.67 9.89 9.48
CA GLU A 12 -2.91 10.00 10.93
C GLU A 12 -1.80 10.73 11.69
N THR A 13 -0.88 11.41 10.98
CA THR A 13 0.18 12.18 11.65
C THR A 13 -0.39 13.19 12.64
N ALA A 14 0.31 13.41 13.75
CA ALA A 14 -0.18 14.23 14.86
C ALA A 14 -0.61 15.63 14.37
N ASN A 15 -1.83 16.02 14.71
CA ASN A 15 -2.43 17.32 14.38
C ASN A 15 -2.39 17.68 12.88
N CYS A 16 -2.30 16.70 11.97
CA CYS A 16 -2.09 16.94 10.53
C CYS A 16 -0.87 17.83 10.23
N SER A 17 0.17 17.79 11.08
CA SER A 17 1.38 18.62 10.94
C SER A 17 2.68 17.86 11.11
N GLY A 18 2.70 16.80 11.92
CA GLY A 18 3.86 15.96 12.15
C GLY A 18 3.95 15.38 13.56
N CYS A 19 4.45 14.17 13.65
CA CYS A 19 4.76 13.50 14.90
C CYS A 19 6.17 13.95 15.36
N THR A 20 6.27 14.54 16.54
CA THR A 20 7.53 15.12 17.07
C THR A 20 8.03 14.45 18.35
N VAL A 21 7.16 13.71 19.05
CA VAL A 21 7.49 13.02 20.31
C VAL A 21 7.48 11.51 20.11
N SER A 22 6.42 11.01 19.51
CA SER A 22 6.25 9.61 19.09
C SER A 22 5.25 9.54 17.94
N GLY A 23 5.35 8.54 17.08
CA GLY A 23 4.39 8.33 16.02
C GLY A 23 3.01 7.98 16.58
N VAL A 24 1.93 8.54 16.01
CA VAL A 24 0.54 8.10 16.30
C VAL A 24 0.37 6.61 16.01
N CYS A 25 1.13 6.07 15.06
CA CYS A 25 1.20 4.64 14.75
C CYS A 25 1.91 3.80 15.82
N GLY A 26 2.56 4.41 16.80
CA GLY A 26 3.36 3.76 17.84
C GLY A 26 4.87 3.74 17.56
N LYS A 27 5.34 4.35 16.47
CA LYS A 27 6.76 4.46 16.14
C LYS A 27 7.50 5.32 17.18
N LYS A 28 8.60 4.78 17.72
CA LYS A 28 9.47 5.49 18.68
C LYS A 28 10.47 6.40 17.95
N PRO A 29 11.03 7.44 18.63
CA PRO A 29 12.00 8.35 18.02
C PRO A 29 13.26 7.67 17.47
N ASP A 30 13.79 6.67 18.15
CA ASP A 30 14.95 5.91 17.71
C ASP A 30 14.68 5.09 16.45
N VAL A 31 13.50 4.47 16.35
CA VAL A 31 13.06 3.79 15.13
C VAL A 31 12.87 4.78 13.99
N ALA A 32 12.30 5.97 14.25
CA ALA A 32 12.15 7.01 13.25
C ALA A 32 13.51 7.46 12.70
N ALA A 33 14.49 7.68 13.57
CA ALA A 33 15.86 8.04 13.19
C ALA A 33 16.51 6.97 12.30
N MET A 34 16.34 5.69 12.65
CA MET A 34 16.88 4.59 11.83
C MET A 34 16.17 4.47 10.49
N GLN A 35 14.86 4.73 10.41
CA GLN A 35 14.14 4.76 9.14
C GLN A 35 14.62 5.92 8.25
N ASP A 36 14.84 7.10 8.80
CA ASP A 36 15.39 8.25 8.05
C ASP A 36 16.80 7.93 7.52
N LEU A 37 17.65 7.32 8.35
CA LEU A 37 19.00 6.90 7.95
C LEU A 37 18.94 5.80 6.86
N LEU A 38 18.03 4.83 6.98
CA LEU A 38 17.87 3.78 5.97
C LEU A 38 17.44 4.38 4.62
N VAL A 39 16.51 5.33 4.62
CA VAL A 39 16.11 6.04 3.39
C VAL A 39 17.29 6.81 2.80
N TYR A 40 18.06 7.51 3.64
CA TYR A 40 19.24 8.25 3.19
C TYR A 40 20.34 7.33 2.62
N ALA A 41 20.63 6.21 3.29
CA ALA A 41 21.55 5.19 2.79
C ALA A 41 21.09 4.59 1.46
N THR A 42 19.76 4.38 1.32
CA THR A 42 19.15 3.86 0.08
C THR A 42 19.26 4.87 -1.07
N LYS A 43 19.11 6.17 -0.79
CA LYS A 43 19.39 7.24 -1.77
C LYS A 43 20.86 7.23 -2.19
N GLY A 44 21.79 7.00 -1.25
CA GLY A 44 23.21 6.85 -1.55
C GLY A 44 23.54 5.63 -2.41
N LEU A 45 22.91 4.47 -2.11
CA LEU A 45 23.01 3.25 -2.93
C LEU A 45 22.45 3.49 -4.33
N SER A 46 21.34 4.20 -4.44
CA SER A 46 20.73 4.55 -5.73
C SER A 46 21.63 5.44 -6.58
N ALA A 47 22.30 6.41 -5.96
CA ALA A 47 23.21 7.31 -6.65
C ALA A 47 24.44 6.57 -7.24
N VAL A 48 25.03 5.61 -6.54
CA VAL A 48 26.12 4.81 -7.09
C VAL A 48 25.63 3.84 -8.18
N ALA A 49 24.39 3.36 -8.08
CA ALA A 49 23.79 2.53 -9.13
C ALA A 49 23.53 3.33 -10.42
N GLU A 50 23.06 4.57 -10.30
CA GLU A 50 22.87 5.48 -11.43
C GLU A 50 24.21 5.80 -12.13
N GLU A 51 25.26 6.11 -11.37
CA GLU A 51 26.59 6.34 -11.94
C GLU A 51 27.13 5.07 -12.61
N ALA A 52 26.95 3.89 -12.02
CA ALA A 52 27.32 2.63 -12.64
C ALA A 52 26.63 2.43 -13.99
N ARG A 53 25.32 2.72 -14.10
CA ARG A 53 24.61 2.69 -15.39
C ARG A 53 25.14 3.72 -16.37
N ALA A 54 25.46 4.94 -15.92
CA ALA A 54 26.04 5.97 -16.77
C ALA A 54 27.39 5.57 -17.34
N GLU A 55 28.17 4.76 -16.60
CA GLU A 55 29.41 4.14 -17.08
C GLU A 55 29.17 2.87 -17.92
N GLY A 56 27.92 2.48 -18.21
CA GLY A 56 27.58 1.28 -18.99
C GLY A 56 27.74 -0.03 -18.21
N LYS A 57 27.77 0.02 -16.88
CA LYS A 57 27.86 -1.17 -16.03
C LYS A 57 26.48 -1.72 -15.70
N GLU A 58 26.40 -3.02 -15.55
CA GLU A 58 25.18 -3.70 -15.11
C GLU A 58 24.97 -3.50 -13.59
N VAL A 59 23.73 -3.22 -13.21
CA VAL A 59 23.30 -3.17 -11.81
C VAL A 59 22.64 -4.50 -11.45
N SER A 60 23.12 -5.13 -10.37
CA SER A 60 22.64 -6.47 -10.00
C SER A 60 21.19 -6.46 -9.53
N PRO A 61 20.42 -7.54 -9.77
CA PRO A 61 19.08 -7.72 -9.19
C PRO A 61 19.06 -7.61 -7.66
N ASP A 62 20.10 -8.09 -6.98
CA ASP A 62 20.20 -8.00 -5.52
C ASP A 62 20.23 -6.56 -5.04
N LEU A 63 20.88 -5.64 -5.77
CA LEU A 63 20.86 -4.21 -5.47
C LEU A 63 19.46 -3.64 -5.67
N ASN A 64 18.78 -3.98 -6.76
CA ASN A 64 17.43 -3.54 -7.03
C ASN A 64 16.47 -4.00 -5.92
N HIS A 65 16.54 -5.27 -5.53
CA HIS A 65 15.74 -5.83 -4.46
C HIS A 65 16.08 -5.21 -3.08
N ARG A 66 17.33 -4.82 -2.86
CA ARG A 66 17.73 -4.09 -1.64
C ARG A 66 17.06 -2.72 -1.57
N VAL A 67 17.07 -1.95 -2.66
CA VAL A 67 16.43 -0.64 -2.72
C VAL A 67 14.92 -0.76 -2.46
N THR A 68 14.23 -1.67 -3.12
CA THR A 68 12.79 -1.86 -2.94
C THR A 68 12.45 -2.33 -1.52
N MET A 69 13.22 -3.28 -0.96
CA MET A 69 13.01 -3.76 0.40
C MET A 69 13.23 -2.65 1.44
N ASN A 70 14.29 -1.86 1.32
CA ASN A 70 14.57 -0.78 2.25
C ASN A 70 13.45 0.28 2.26
N LEU A 71 12.96 0.67 1.09
CA LEU A 71 11.83 1.59 0.99
C LEU A 71 10.57 0.98 1.63
N PHE A 72 10.28 -0.29 1.36
CA PHE A 72 9.11 -0.97 1.89
C PHE A 72 9.13 -1.09 3.42
N ILE A 73 10.28 -1.41 4.02
CA ILE A 73 10.46 -1.45 5.48
C ILE A 73 10.09 -0.12 6.13
N THR A 74 10.33 1.00 5.46
CA THR A 74 10.08 2.36 5.98
C THR A 74 8.66 2.88 5.72
N ILE A 75 7.78 2.11 5.09
CA ILE A 75 6.36 2.44 4.97
C ILE A 75 5.73 2.54 6.36
N THR A 76 4.69 3.36 6.47
CA THR A 76 3.94 3.53 7.71
C THR A 76 3.55 2.18 8.30
N ASN A 77 3.88 1.98 9.58
CA ASN A 77 3.62 0.81 10.42
C ASN A 77 3.90 -0.56 9.76
N ALA A 78 4.97 -0.64 8.97
CA ALA A 78 5.50 -1.89 8.45
C ALA A 78 6.49 -2.54 9.42
N ASN A 79 7.51 -1.80 9.85
CA ASN A 79 8.57 -2.33 10.70
C ASN A 79 8.89 -1.38 11.86
N PHE A 80 8.81 -1.91 13.08
CA PHE A 80 9.11 -1.21 14.33
C PHE A 80 10.38 -1.76 15.00
N ASP A 81 11.03 -2.76 14.39
CA ASP A 81 12.22 -3.39 14.92
C ASP A 81 13.47 -2.59 14.54
N LYS A 82 14.01 -1.86 15.53
CA LYS A 82 15.20 -1.04 15.35
C LYS A 82 16.40 -1.86 14.91
N ASP A 83 16.62 -3.02 15.50
CA ASP A 83 17.80 -3.84 15.23
C ASP A 83 17.77 -4.37 13.79
N ALA A 84 16.62 -4.85 13.33
CA ALA A 84 16.42 -5.24 11.94
C ALA A 84 16.71 -4.08 10.97
N ILE A 85 16.25 -2.86 11.29
CA ILE A 85 16.52 -1.67 10.45
C ILE A 85 18.00 -1.33 10.43
N VAL A 86 18.69 -1.43 11.57
CA VAL A 86 20.15 -1.21 11.67
C VAL A 86 20.92 -2.21 10.79
N ASP A 87 20.53 -3.47 10.79
CA ASP A 87 21.16 -4.48 9.91
C ASP A 87 20.96 -4.13 8.43
N HIS A 88 19.77 -3.70 8.03
CA HIS A 88 19.53 -3.20 6.67
C HIS A 88 20.40 -1.98 6.32
N ILE A 89 20.62 -1.05 7.25
CA ILE A 89 21.52 0.10 7.04
C ILE A 89 22.96 -0.37 6.77
N LYS A 90 23.48 -1.29 7.60
CA LYS A 90 24.84 -1.84 7.45
C LYS A 90 25.02 -2.52 6.09
N GLU A 91 24.08 -3.40 5.72
CA GLU A 91 24.11 -4.10 4.45
C GLU A 91 24.01 -3.12 3.26
N THR A 92 23.20 -2.07 3.39
CA THR A 92 23.05 -1.03 2.36
C THR A 92 24.33 -0.24 2.18
N PHE A 93 25.02 0.17 3.26
CA PHE A 93 26.30 0.84 3.17
C PHE A 93 27.39 -0.07 2.58
N ALA A 94 27.43 -1.33 2.99
CA ALA A 94 28.39 -2.29 2.43
C ALA A 94 28.19 -2.48 0.91
N MET A 95 26.94 -2.64 0.47
CA MET A 95 26.62 -2.78 -0.96
C MET A 95 26.95 -1.48 -1.73
N ARG A 96 26.59 -0.32 -1.19
CA ARG A 96 26.94 1.00 -1.76
C ARG A 96 28.46 1.12 -1.98
N ASP A 97 29.25 0.81 -0.97
CA ASP A 97 30.69 0.96 -1.03
C ASP A 97 31.34 -0.02 -1.98
N ALA A 98 30.81 -1.26 -2.08
CA ALA A 98 31.24 -2.24 -3.06
C ALA A 98 31.00 -1.76 -4.51
N VAL A 99 29.83 -1.20 -4.79
CA VAL A 99 29.53 -0.65 -6.14
C VAL A 99 30.38 0.60 -6.40
N ARG A 100 30.48 1.53 -5.42
CA ARG A 100 31.31 2.73 -5.55
C ARG A 100 32.76 2.41 -5.90
N ALA A 101 33.32 1.37 -5.31
CA ALA A 101 34.70 0.95 -5.59
C ALA A 101 34.92 0.48 -7.05
N THR A 102 33.87 0.16 -7.78
CA THR A 102 33.94 -0.22 -9.21
C THR A 102 33.88 0.97 -10.16
N LEU A 103 33.45 2.16 -9.69
CA LEU A 103 33.27 3.34 -10.53
C LEU A 103 34.61 3.93 -10.97
N SER A 104 34.63 4.45 -12.19
CA SER A 104 35.82 5.12 -12.77
C SER A 104 36.04 6.51 -12.18
N ASP A 105 34.95 7.22 -11.87
CA ASP A 105 34.95 8.54 -11.22
C ASP A 105 33.82 8.63 -10.18
N SER A 106 34.20 8.83 -8.94
CA SER A 106 33.25 9.03 -7.82
C SER A 106 33.20 10.49 -7.32
N SER A 107 33.89 11.41 -8.00
CA SER A 107 34.03 12.81 -7.53
C SER A 107 32.72 13.60 -7.55
N LYS A 108 31.77 13.22 -8.38
CA LYS A 108 30.45 13.90 -8.54
C LYS A 108 29.33 13.28 -7.72
N LEU A 109 29.62 12.20 -7.01
CA LEU A 109 28.62 11.52 -6.19
C LEU A 109 28.11 12.42 -5.05
N PRO A 110 26.82 12.40 -4.75
CA PRO A 110 26.25 13.15 -3.62
C PRO A 110 26.80 12.59 -2.29
N LYS A 111 26.73 13.42 -1.23
CA LYS A 111 27.22 13.05 0.11
C LYS A 111 26.64 11.72 0.61
N ALA A 112 25.37 11.40 0.31
CA ALA A 112 24.76 10.14 0.70
C ALA A 112 25.50 8.90 0.15
N ALA A 113 26.12 9.03 -1.02
CA ALA A 113 26.88 7.96 -1.67
C ALA A 113 28.32 7.78 -1.14
N THR A 114 28.83 8.76 -0.37
CA THR A 114 30.25 8.80 0.05
C THR A 114 30.44 8.87 1.56
N VAL A 115 29.41 9.25 2.32
CA VAL A 115 29.53 9.42 3.77
C VAL A 115 29.79 8.10 4.48
N GLU A 116 30.68 8.14 5.45
CA GLU A 116 30.96 7.05 6.39
C GLU A 116 30.40 7.43 7.75
N VAL A 117 29.59 6.57 8.34
CA VAL A 117 28.98 6.78 9.65
C VAL A 117 29.20 5.52 10.49
N ALA A 118 29.80 5.67 11.67
CA ALA A 118 29.92 4.56 12.60
C ALA A 118 28.56 4.25 13.25
N GLU A 119 28.27 2.97 13.50
CA GLU A 119 26.98 2.54 14.06
C GLU A 119 26.57 3.30 15.34
N LYS A 120 27.53 3.55 16.24
CA LYS A 120 27.29 4.32 17.47
C LYS A 120 26.80 5.76 17.24
N ASP A 121 27.03 6.31 16.04
CA ASP A 121 26.69 7.68 15.66
C ASP A 121 25.43 7.77 14.80
N TYR A 122 24.77 6.64 14.47
CA TYR A 122 23.61 6.59 13.58
C TYR A 122 22.47 7.51 14.02
N GLU A 123 22.10 7.50 15.31
CA GLU A 123 21.00 8.34 15.82
C GLU A 123 21.32 9.84 15.73
N ILE A 124 22.57 10.20 16.00
CA ILE A 124 23.03 11.61 15.93
C ILE A 124 23.06 12.05 14.47
N PHE A 125 23.61 11.23 13.59
CA PHE A 125 23.70 11.52 12.16
C PHE A 125 22.31 11.66 11.52
N ALA A 126 21.36 10.78 11.88
CA ALA A 126 20.00 10.81 11.38
C ALA A 126 19.30 12.16 11.62
N GLN A 127 19.63 12.88 12.70
CA GLN A 127 19.07 14.21 12.98
C GLN A 127 19.46 15.26 11.93
N SER A 128 20.56 15.05 11.21
CA SER A 128 21.08 15.98 10.20
C SER A 128 20.54 15.72 8.78
N ILE A 129 19.88 14.58 8.57
CA ILE A 129 19.46 14.12 7.22
C ILE A 129 17.97 13.79 7.16
N GLY A 130 17.21 14.02 8.22
CA GLY A 130 15.76 13.79 8.25
C GLY A 130 14.98 14.80 7.40
N VAL A 131 13.68 14.65 7.37
CA VAL A 131 12.74 15.46 6.56
C VAL A 131 13.00 16.96 6.65
N LEU A 132 13.24 17.47 7.86
CA LEU A 132 13.44 18.90 8.11
C LEU A 132 14.81 19.42 7.69
N SER A 133 15.72 18.58 7.20
CA SER A 133 17.02 19.03 6.67
C SER A 133 16.90 19.83 5.37
N THR A 134 15.78 19.70 4.64
CA THR A 134 15.43 20.56 3.50
C THR A 134 14.66 21.76 4.03
N GLU A 135 15.30 22.94 4.06
CA GLU A 135 14.71 24.15 4.67
C GLU A 135 13.56 24.74 3.84
N ASN A 136 13.71 24.79 2.52
CA ASN A 136 12.65 25.28 1.63
C ASN A 136 11.45 24.33 1.67
N GLU A 137 10.29 24.85 2.10
CA GLU A 137 9.09 24.07 2.34
C GLU A 137 8.52 23.45 1.06
N ASP A 138 8.56 24.13 -0.07
CA ASP A 138 8.04 23.64 -1.34
C ASP A 138 8.94 22.51 -1.90
N ILE A 139 10.25 22.72 -1.85
CA ILE A 139 11.23 21.69 -2.24
C ILE A 139 11.11 20.48 -1.34
N ARG A 140 11.02 20.67 -0.03
CA ARG A 140 10.79 19.60 0.94
C ARG A 140 9.51 18.84 0.63
N SER A 141 8.41 19.54 0.44
CA SER A 141 7.11 18.96 0.11
C SER A 141 7.18 18.04 -1.13
N LEU A 142 7.79 18.51 -2.21
CA LEU A 142 7.92 17.74 -3.45
C LEU A 142 8.89 16.56 -3.31
N ARG A 143 10.04 16.74 -2.63
CA ARG A 143 10.98 15.65 -2.35
C ARG A 143 10.33 14.52 -1.53
N GLU A 144 9.55 14.90 -0.51
CA GLU A 144 8.84 13.92 0.31
C GLU A 144 7.68 13.27 -0.45
N LEU A 145 6.91 14.03 -1.24
CA LEU A 145 5.86 13.48 -2.09
C LEU A 145 6.42 12.42 -3.07
N ILE A 146 7.54 12.71 -3.73
CA ILE A 146 8.24 11.76 -4.60
C ILE A 146 8.70 10.55 -3.78
N THR A 147 9.43 10.77 -2.67
CA THR A 147 9.96 9.69 -1.83
C THR A 147 8.84 8.79 -1.31
N TYR A 148 7.71 9.34 -0.88
CA TYR A 148 6.56 8.57 -0.40
C TYR A 148 5.85 7.82 -1.53
N GLY A 149 5.74 8.42 -2.71
CA GLY A 149 5.30 7.71 -3.90
C GLY A 149 6.20 6.52 -4.23
N LEU A 150 7.53 6.72 -4.20
CA LEU A 150 8.51 5.66 -4.44
C LEU A 150 8.46 4.55 -3.39
N LYS A 151 8.18 4.85 -2.11
CA LYS A 151 7.95 3.82 -1.09
C LYS A 151 6.75 2.94 -1.46
N GLY A 152 5.67 3.53 -1.93
CA GLY A 152 4.48 2.80 -2.39
C GLY A 152 4.78 1.93 -3.62
N LEU A 153 5.49 2.49 -4.61
CA LEU A 153 5.93 1.77 -5.80
C LEU A 153 6.84 0.59 -5.44
N ALA A 154 7.81 0.80 -4.54
CA ALA A 154 8.71 -0.24 -4.07
C ALA A 154 7.96 -1.40 -3.39
N ALA A 155 6.88 -1.13 -2.66
CA ALA A 155 6.04 -2.18 -2.08
C ALA A 155 5.39 -3.05 -3.17
N TYR A 156 4.86 -2.45 -4.23
CA TYR A 156 4.29 -3.18 -5.35
C TYR A 156 5.33 -3.98 -6.12
N SER A 157 6.50 -3.37 -6.43
CA SER A 157 7.63 -4.09 -7.03
C SER A 157 8.06 -5.28 -6.18
N LYS A 158 8.16 -5.11 -4.84
CA LYS A 158 8.55 -6.19 -3.93
C LYS A 158 7.59 -7.38 -3.97
N HIS A 159 6.28 -7.14 -4.10
CA HIS A 159 5.30 -8.23 -4.26
C HIS A 159 5.45 -8.94 -5.61
N ALA A 160 5.73 -8.23 -6.69
CA ALA A 160 6.05 -8.83 -7.98
C ALA A 160 7.36 -9.65 -7.91
N ASN A 161 8.40 -9.11 -7.26
CA ASN A 161 9.65 -9.82 -7.04
C ASN A 161 9.45 -11.13 -6.26
N ALA A 162 8.54 -11.18 -5.28
CA ALA A 162 8.21 -12.39 -4.54
C ALA A 162 7.69 -13.51 -5.47
N LEU A 163 7.10 -13.14 -6.61
CA LEU A 163 6.64 -14.02 -7.68
C LEU A 163 7.67 -14.17 -8.81
N LEU A 164 8.93 -13.79 -8.58
CA LEU A 164 10.02 -13.84 -9.54
C LEU A 164 9.76 -13.02 -10.82
N LYS A 165 9.05 -11.91 -10.67
CA LYS A 165 8.81 -10.94 -11.74
C LYS A 165 9.49 -9.63 -11.37
N ASP A 166 10.49 -9.26 -12.17
CA ASP A 166 11.26 -8.04 -12.04
C ASP A 166 11.05 -7.16 -13.28
N ASP A 167 11.11 -5.84 -13.09
CA ASP A 167 11.17 -4.87 -14.19
C ASP A 167 12.32 -3.89 -13.94
N SER A 168 13.38 -4.06 -14.74
CA SER A 168 14.60 -3.24 -14.65
C SER A 168 14.35 -1.75 -14.93
N ASN A 169 13.30 -1.40 -15.69
CA ASN A 169 12.95 0.00 -15.96
C ASN A 169 12.32 0.64 -14.73
N VAL A 170 11.42 -0.08 -14.03
CA VAL A 170 10.83 0.37 -12.78
C VAL A 170 11.92 0.52 -11.71
N ASP A 171 12.82 -0.45 -11.57
CA ASP A 171 13.94 -0.41 -10.63
C ASP A 171 14.87 0.77 -10.91
N ALA A 172 15.26 0.97 -12.17
CA ALA A 172 16.10 2.09 -12.58
C ALA A 172 15.41 3.43 -12.32
N PHE A 173 14.09 3.54 -12.60
CA PHE A 173 13.35 4.75 -12.30
C PHE A 173 13.34 5.07 -10.80
N ILE A 174 13.06 4.08 -9.94
CA ILE A 174 13.09 4.27 -8.47
C ILE A 174 14.44 4.85 -8.05
N GLN A 175 15.55 4.28 -8.54
CA GLN A 175 16.90 4.71 -8.17
C GLN A 175 17.21 6.10 -8.72
N LYS A 176 16.86 6.38 -9.98
CA LYS A 176 16.98 7.72 -10.59
C LYS A 176 16.23 8.77 -9.78
N ALA A 177 14.95 8.51 -9.46
CA ALA A 177 14.13 9.47 -8.76
C ALA A 177 14.60 9.71 -7.32
N LEU A 178 15.04 8.66 -6.60
CA LEU A 178 15.68 8.81 -5.28
C LEU A 178 16.94 9.67 -5.35
N THR A 179 17.79 9.45 -6.35
CA THR A 179 19.02 10.23 -6.56
C THR A 179 18.68 11.69 -6.82
N LYS A 180 17.68 11.97 -7.64
CA LYS A 180 17.21 13.33 -7.94
C LYS A 180 16.69 14.07 -6.71
N THR A 181 16.14 13.38 -5.71
CA THR A 181 15.73 14.03 -4.45
C THR A 181 16.91 14.54 -3.60
N LEU A 182 18.15 14.19 -3.94
CA LEU A 182 19.38 14.70 -3.31
C LEU A 182 19.98 15.92 -4.03
N ASP A 183 19.47 16.27 -5.19
CA ASP A 183 20.02 17.32 -6.06
C ASP A 183 19.44 18.68 -5.67
N ASP A 184 20.27 19.52 -5.04
CA ASP A 184 19.88 20.85 -4.60
C ASP A 184 19.76 21.87 -5.75
N SER A 185 20.19 21.51 -6.97
CA SER A 185 20.07 22.36 -8.15
C SER A 185 18.69 22.31 -8.82
N LEU A 186 17.86 21.31 -8.48
CA LEU A 186 16.53 21.14 -9.08
C LEU A 186 15.55 22.22 -8.59
N SER A 187 14.88 22.85 -9.55
CA SER A 187 13.80 23.79 -9.28
C SER A 187 12.50 23.10 -8.83
N VAL A 188 11.54 23.89 -8.35
CA VAL A 188 10.18 23.41 -8.06
C VAL A 188 9.55 22.77 -9.29
N ASP A 189 9.70 23.37 -10.47
CA ASP A 189 9.13 22.86 -11.72
C ASP A 189 9.75 21.52 -12.13
N ASP A 190 11.07 21.34 -11.94
CA ASP A 190 11.75 20.07 -12.18
C ASP A 190 11.20 18.96 -11.26
N LEU A 191 10.96 19.29 -9.99
CA LEU A 191 10.42 18.34 -9.02
C LEU A 191 8.93 18.04 -9.26
N VAL A 192 8.15 18.99 -9.75
CA VAL A 192 6.76 18.76 -10.20
C VAL A 192 6.75 17.81 -11.40
N ALA A 193 7.63 18.02 -12.38
CA ALA A 193 7.77 17.10 -13.51
C ALA A 193 8.16 15.68 -13.05
N LEU A 194 9.13 15.57 -12.13
CA LEU A 194 9.55 14.27 -11.55
C LEU A 194 8.42 13.60 -10.75
N THR A 195 7.55 14.38 -10.10
CA THR A 195 6.37 13.86 -9.39
C THR A 195 5.40 13.20 -10.38
N LEU A 196 5.16 13.80 -11.55
CA LEU A 196 4.32 13.18 -12.58
C LEU A 196 4.99 11.95 -13.23
N GLU A 197 6.32 11.99 -13.45
CA GLU A 197 7.06 10.79 -13.89
C GLU A 197 6.94 9.66 -12.85
N THR A 198 6.95 9.99 -11.56
CA THR A 198 6.72 9.01 -10.49
C THR A 198 5.31 8.41 -10.60
N GLY A 199 4.30 9.20 -10.94
CA GLY A 199 2.95 8.71 -11.21
C GLY A 199 2.91 7.72 -12.40
N LYS A 200 3.64 8.00 -13.48
CA LYS A 200 3.80 7.07 -14.61
C LYS A 200 4.40 5.73 -14.16
N ALA A 201 5.51 5.79 -13.44
CA ALA A 201 6.15 4.59 -12.89
C ALA A 201 5.21 3.83 -11.93
N GLY A 202 4.32 4.54 -11.23
CA GLY A 202 3.26 3.93 -10.42
C GLY A 202 2.29 3.09 -11.24
N VAL A 203 1.88 3.55 -12.42
CA VAL A 203 1.05 2.76 -13.35
C VAL A 203 1.81 1.51 -13.81
N GLU A 204 3.08 1.66 -14.19
CA GLU A 204 3.94 0.55 -14.65
C GLU A 204 4.17 -0.49 -13.55
N GLY A 205 4.44 -0.05 -12.31
CA GLY A 205 4.64 -0.96 -11.18
C GLY A 205 3.36 -1.69 -10.74
N MET A 206 2.19 -1.04 -10.81
CA MET A 206 0.91 -1.71 -10.57
C MET A 206 0.59 -2.70 -11.68
N ALA A 207 0.89 -2.39 -12.95
CA ALA A 207 0.75 -3.30 -14.07
C ALA A 207 1.65 -4.53 -13.92
N LEU A 208 2.91 -4.33 -13.48
CA LEU A 208 3.84 -5.42 -13.19
C LEU A 208 3.27 -6.36 -12.12
N LEU A 209 2.74 -5.82 -11.04
CA LEU A 209 2.18 -6.63 -9.95
C LEU A 209 0.89 -7.35 -10.38
N ASP A 210 0.00 -6.67 -11.11
CA ASP A 210 -1.21 -7.29 -11.66
C ASP A 210 -0.85 -8.47 -12.57
N GLY A 211 0.09 -8.27 -13.50
CA GLY A 211 0.60 -9.34 -14.36
C GLY A 211 1.28 -10.48 -13.60
N ALA A 212 2.02 -10.19 -12.54
CA ALA A 212 2.63 -11.19 -11.68
C ALA A 212 1.56 -12.03 -10.95
N ASN A 213 0.58 -11.38 -10.33
CA ASN A 213 -0.49 -12.04 -9.59
C ASN A 213 -1.38 -12.88 -10.53
N THR A 214 -1.84 -12.31 -11.63
CA THR A 214 -2.79 -12.97 -12.54
C THR A 214 -2.16 -14.11 -13.33
N SER A 215 -0.89 -13.98 -13.73
CA SER A 215 -0.17 -15.07 -14.38
C SER A 215 0.14 -16.24 -13.44
N THR A 216 0.23 -15.98 -12.14
CA THR A 216 0.52 -17.02 -11.13
C THR A 216 -0.75 -17.64 -10.56
N TYR A 217 -1.76 -16.84 -10.23
CA TYR A 217 -2.94 -17.26 -9.47
C TYR A 217 -4.24 -17.24 -10.26
N GLY A 218 -4.20 -16.82 -11.52
CA GLY A 218 -5.37 -16.62 -12.37
C GLY A 218 -6.01 -15.25 -12.16
N ASN A 219 -6.93 -14.88 -13.05
CA ASN A 219 -7.67 -13.63 -12.89
C ASN A 219 -8.68 -13.74 -11.75
N PRO A 220 -8.79 -12.74 -10.88
CA PRO A 220 -9.83 -12.72 -9.86
C PRO A 220 -11.23 -12.89 -10.48
N GLU A 221 -12.06 -13.65 -9.78
CA GLU A 221 -13.43 -13.93 -10.20
C GLU A 221 -14.42 -13.65 -9.07
N ILE A 222 -15.68 -13.38 -9.40
CA ILE A 222 -16.73 -13.10 -8.42
C ILE A 222 -16.79 -14.25 -7.42
N THR A 223 -16.59 -13.93 -6.16
CA THR A 223 -16.48 -14.91 -5.08
C THR A 223 -17.25 -14.44 -3.86
N SER A 224 -18.06 -15.35 -3.31
CA SER A 224 -18.68 -15.19 -1.99
C SER A 224 -17.74 -15.76 -0.95
N VAL A 225 -17.20 -14.91 -0.07
CA VAL A 225 -16.22 -15.27 0.95
C VAL A 225 -16.92 -15.41 2.30
N ASN A 226 -16.75 -16.56 2.95
CA ASN A 226 -17.24 -16.80 4.30
C ASN A 226 -16.54 -15.88 5.31
N ILE A 227 -17.31 -15.33 6.28
CA ILE A 227 -16.77 -14.49 7.37
C ILE A 227 -17.00 -15.11 8.76
N GLY A 228 -17.56 -16.32 8.83
CA GLY A 228 -17.63 -17.12 10.04
C GLY A 228 -16.37 -17.97 10.25
N VAL A 229 -16.38 -18.82 11.26
CA VAL A 229 -15.23 -19.67 11.63
C VAL A 229 -15.57 -21.16 11.59
N GLY A 230 -14.52 -21.98 11.41
CA GLY A 230 -14.57 -23.44 11.55
C GLY A 230 -14.30 -23.90 12.99
N LYS A 231 -14.08 -25.20 13.12
CA LYS A 231 -13.86 -25.84 14.43
C LYS A 231 -12.38 -26.20 14.70
N ASN A 232 -11.53 -26.08 13.69
CA ASN A 232 -10.11 -26.39 13.79
C ASN A 232 -9.32 -25.20 14.35
N PRO A 233 -8.15 -25.43 14.97
CA PRO A 233 -7.19 -24.36 15.20
C PRO A 233 -6.87 -23.63 13.91
N GLY A 234 -6.55 -22.34 13.99
CA GLY A 234 -6.30 -21.55 12.80
C GLY A 234 -5.06 -20.66 12.87
N ILE A 235 -4.57 -20.26 11.71
CA ILE A 235 -3.60 -19.18 11.52
C ILE A 235 -4.31 -18.04 10.78
N LEU A 236 -4.18 -16.82 11.32
CA LEU A 236 -4.71 -15.60 10.70
C LEU A 236 -3.60 -14.92 9.90
N VAL A 237 -3.83 -14.69 8.62
CA VAL A 237 -2.85 -14.05 7.73
C VAL A 237 -3.33 -12.63 7.39
N SER A 238 -2.52 -11.64 7.74
CA SER A 238 -2.78 -10.23 7.46
C SER A 238 -1.64 -9.62 6.64
N GLY A 239 -1.92 -8.51 5.97
CA GLY A 239 -0.99 -7.87 5.05
C GLY A 239 -1.36 -8.14 3.60
N HIS A 240 -0.36 -8.23 2.69
CA HIS A 240 -0.63 -8.17 1.25
C HIS A 240 0.05 -9.30 0.43
N ASP A 241 1.05 -10.01 0.98
CA ASP A 241 1.90 -10.91 0.21
C ASP A 241 1.20 -12.25 -0.08
N LEU A 242 0.79 -12.44 -1.35
CA LEU A 242 0.10 -13.65 -1.79
C LEU A 242 1.06 -14.86 -1.87
N ARG A 243 2.36 -14.64 -2.09
CA ARG A 243 3.33 -15.72 -2.12
C ARG A 243 3.56 -16.32 -0.74
N ASP A 244 3.59 -15.49 0.30
CA ASP A 244 3.67 -15.96 1.67
C ASP A 244 2.42 -16.78 2.06
N LEU A 245 1.24 -16.33 1.62
CA LEU A 245 0.00 -17.08 1.83
C LEU A 245 0.03 -18.44 1.11
N GLU A 246 0.48 -18.47 -0.16
CA GLU A 246 0.62 -19.72 -0.92
C GLU A 246 1.52 -20.73 -0.19
N MET A 247 2.73 -20.30 0.20
CA MET A 247 3.68 -21.17 0.91
C MET A 247 3.14 -21.67 2.24
N LEU A 248 2.36 -20.85 2.95
CA LEU A 248 1.71 -21.26 4.20
C LEU A 248 0.59 -22.26 3.93
N LEU A 249 -0.24 -22.05 2.92
CA LEU A 249 -1.32 -22.97 2.54
C LEU A 249 -0.78 -24.35 2.12
N ASP A 250 0.30 -24.38 1.32
CA ASP A 250 0.96 -25.62 0.94
C ASP A 250 1.48 -26.41 2.17
N GLN A 251 2.07 -25.70 3.16
CA GLN A 251 2.65 -26.34 4.35
C GLN A 251 1.61 -26.71 5.42
N THR A 252 0.42 -26.14 5.35
CA THR A 252 -0.69 -26.45 6.30
C THR A 252 -1.64 -27.51 5.77
N GLU A 253 -1.55 -27.87 4.49
CA GLU A 253 -2.43 -28.89 3.91
C GLU A 253 -2.30 -30.23 4.65
N GLY A 254 -3.44 -30.79 5.08
CA GLY A 254 -3.50 -32.06 5.83
C GLY A 254 -3.04 -31.99 7.29
N THR A 255 -2.67 -30.83 7.81
CA THR A 255 -2.19 -30.68 9.21
C THR A 255 -3.31 -30.54 10.25
N GLY A 256 -4.55 -30.29 9.82
CA GLY A 256 -5.67 -29.98 10.70
C GLY A 256 -5.70 -28.53 11.19
N VAL A 257 -4.88 -27.65 10.59
CA VAL A 257 -4.87 -26.21 10.86
C VAL A 257 -5.57 -25.47 9.73
N ASP A 258 -6.55 -24.64 10.08
CA ASP A 258 -7.29 -23.81 9.13
C ASP A 258 -6.59 -22.46 8.91
N ILE A 259 -6.75 -21.89 7.72
CA ILE A 259 -6.18 -20.59 7.36
C ILE A 259 -7.32 -19.58 7.12
N TYR A 260 -7.14 -18.41 7.73
CA TYR A 260 -8.05 -17.28 7.61
C TYR A 260 -7.29 -16.06 7.12
N THR A 261 -7.96 -15.22 6.33
CA THR A 261 -7.42 -13.91 5.94
C THR A 261 -7.94 -12.81 6.84
N HIS A 262 -7.19 -11.72 6.89
CA HIS A 262 -7.57 -10.48 7.57
C HIS A 262 -7.18 -9.27 6.71
N SER A 263 -8.01 -8.23 6.73
CA SER A 263 -7.71 -6.95 6.11
C SER A 263 -7.40 -7.07 4.60
N GLU A 264 -6.23 -6.62 4.14
CA GLU A 264 -5.84 -6.64 2.72
C GLU A 264 -5.56 -8.05 2.16
N MET A 265 -5.56 -9.08 2.99
CA MET A 265 -5.44 -10.45 2.50
C MET A 265 -6.78 -11.06 2.03
N LEU A 266 -7.92 -10.44 2.37
CA LEU A 266 -9.25 -10.87 1.91
C LEU A 266 -9.30 -11.16 0.39
N PRO A 267 -8.75 -10.33 -0.50
CA PRO A 267 -8.83 -10.56 -1.94
C PRO A 267 -8.13 -11.84 -2.44
N ALA A 268 -7.29 -12.48 -1.63
CA ALA A 268 -6.72 -13.78 -1.99
C ALA A 268 -7.79 -14.83 -2.33
N HIS A 269 -8.95 -14.75 -1.68
CA HIS A 269 -10.08 -15.64 -1.94
C HIS A 269 -10.68 -15.47 -3.35
N TYR A 270 -10.42 -14.36 -4.03
CA TYR A 270 -10.96 -14.09 -5.37
C TYR A 270 -10.17 -14.80 -6.47
N TYR A 271 -8.93 -15.20 -6.22
CA TYR A 271 -8.08 -15.87 -7.19
C TYR A 271 -8.42 -17.35 -7.30
N PRO A 272 -8.61 -17.88 -8.53
CA PRO A 272 -8.96 -19.31 -8.76
C PRO A 272 -7.99 -20.28 -8.11
N PHE A 273 -6.68 -19.96 -8.14
CA PHE A 273 -5.62 -20.80 -7.60
C PHE A 273 -5.82 -21.20 -6.12
N PHE A 274 -6.26 -20.26 -5.28
CA PHE A 274 -6.40 -20.51 -3.85
C PHE A 274 -7.66 -21.34 -3.50
N LYS A 275 -8.62 -21.45 -4.40
CA LYS A 275 -9.89 -22.19 -4.19
C LYS A 275 -9.69 -23.71 -4.07
N LYS A 276 -8.52 -24.23 -4.46
CA LYS A 276 -8.18 -25.64 -4.29
C LYS A 276 -7.97 -26.07 -2.83
N TYR A 277 -7.60 -25.13 -1.95
CA TYR A 277 -7.29 -25.42 -0.54
C TYR A 277 -8.56 -25.43 0.31
N LYS A 278 -8.97 -26.63 0.77
CA LYS A 278 -10.20 -26.80 1.55
C LYS A 278 -10.14 -26.20 2.96
N HIS A 279 -8.91 -26.07 3.51
CA HIS A 279 -8.65 -25.47 4.81
C HIS A 279 -8.45 -23.96 4.76
N PHE A 280 -8.64 -23.32 3.60
CA PHE A 280 -8.70 -21.89 3.41
C PHE A 280 -10.13 -21.41 3.62
N VAL A 281 -10.49 -21.11 4.88
CA VAL A 281 -11.87 -21.08 5.37
C VAL A 281 -12.62 -19.79 5.03
N GLY A 282 -11.96 -18.65 5.16
CA GLY A 282 -12.63 -17.36 4.95
C GLY A 282 -11.84 -16.18 5.50
N ASN A 283 -12.52 -15.04 5.61
CA ASN A 283 -11.95 -13.83 6.16
C ASN A 283 -12.45 -13.61 7.59
N TYR A 284 -11.55 -13.25 8.49
CA TYR A 284 -11.84 -12.96 9.88
C TYR A 284 -11.61 -11.46 10.18
N GLY A 285 -12.65 -10.78 10.59
CA GLY A 285 -12.59 -9.38 10.99
C GLY A 285 -12.61 -8.39 9.83
N ASN A 286 -12.01 -7.23 10.06
CA ASN A 286 -12.15 -6.03 9.26
C ASN A 286 -10.81 -5.46 8.79
N ALA A 287 -10.73 -4.12 8.65
CA ALA A 287 -9.52 -3.41 8.28
C ALA A 287 -8.46 -3.46 9.39
N TRP A 288 -7.21 -3.24 9.02
CA TRP A 288 -6.00 -3.35 9.83
C TRP A 288 -6.08 -2.70 11.23
N TRP A 289 -6.79 -1.59 11.38
CA TRP A 289 -6.85 -0.84 12.63
C TRP A 289 -7.64 -1.54 13.74
N LYS A 290 -8.43 -2.55 13.39
CA LYS A 290 -9.23 -3.39 14.31
C LYS A 290 -8.41 -4.53 14.97
N GLN A 291 -7.14 -4.68 14.68
CA GLN A 291 -6.30 -5.78 15.16
C GLN A 291 -6.40 -6.03 16.67
N LYS A 292 -6.42 -4.97 17.49
CA LYS A 292 -6.49 -5.12 18.95
C LYS A 292 -7.77 -5.77 19.46
N GLU A 293 -8.84 -5.66 18.71
CA GLU A 293 -10.16 -6.21 19.05
C GLU A 293 -10.33 -7.62 18.46
N GLU A 294 -9.72 -7.87 17.29
CA GLU A 294 -9.94 -9.05 16.47
C GLU A 294 -8.87 -10.14 16.67
N PHE A 295 -7.62 -9.78 16.93
CA PHE A 295 -6.55 -10.76 17.09
C PHE A 295 -6.60 -11.52 18.41
N GLU A 296 -7.13 -10.90 19.45
CA GLU A 296 -7.29 -11.53 20.76
C GLU A 296 -8.25 -12.74 20.70
N PRO A 297 -9.52 -12.58 20.22
CA PRO A 297 -10.48 -13.68 20.13
C PRO A 297 -10.18 -14.67 18.98
N PHE A 298 -9.23 -14.39 18.10
CA PHE A 298 -8.81 -15.36 17.10
C PHE A 298 -8.16 -16.61 17.72
N ASN A 299 -7.59 -16.49 18.90
CA ASN A 299 -6.96 -17.54 19.70
C ASN A 299 -5.69 -18.18 19.10
N GLY A 300 -5.57 -18.30 17.79
CA GLY A 300 -4.43 -18.86 17.07
C GLY A 300 -3.32 -17.85 16.76
N PRO A 301 -2.22 -18.29 16.16
CA PRO A 301 -1.17 -17.41 15.67
C PRO A 301 -1.65 -16.45 14.57
N ILE A 302 -1.01 -15.30 14.52
CA ILE A 302 -1.22 -14.27 13.49
C ILE A 302 0.07 -14.09 12.71
N LEU A 303 0.02 -14.17 11.39
CA LEU A 303 1.12 -13.90 10.48
C LEU A 303 0.92 -12.53 9.80
N MET A 304 1.77 -11.56 10.14
CA MET A 304 1.85 -10.28 9.45
C MET A 304 2.85 -10.40 8.30
N THR A 305 2.36 -10.40 7.08
CA THR A 305 3.21 -10.51 5.88
C THR A 305 3.82 -9.17 5.47
N THR A 306 3.13 -8.07 5.79
CA THR A 306 3.53 -6.69 5.45
C THR A 306 2.98 -5.71 6.50
N ASN A 307 2.94 -4.41 6.13
CA ASN A 307 2.16 -3.42 6.88
C ASN A 307 0.64 -3.79 6.80
N CYS A 308 -0.26 -3.33 7.61
CA CYS A 308 -0.12 -2.34 8.69
C CYS A 308 -0.11 -3.06 10.05
N ILE A 309 0.97 -2.95 10.80
CA ILE A 309 1.01 -3.51 12.16
C ILE A 309 0.46 -2.46 13.14
N VAL A 310 -0.47 -2.88 14.00
CA VAL A 310 -0.84 -2.13 15.20
C VAL A 310 -0.05 -2.70 16.37
N PRO A 311 0.60 -1.86 17.20
CA PRO A 311 1.32 -2.36 18.38
C PRO A 311 0.46 -3.36 19.17
N PRO A 312 0.94 -4.62 19.31
CA PRO A 312 0.11 -5.70 19.86
C PRO A 312 -0.14 -5.52 21.35
N LYS A 313 -1.26 -6.08 21.83
CA LYS A 313 -1.48 -6.30 23.25
C LYS A 313 -0.61 -7.46 23.75
N ASP A 314 -0.25 -7.44 25.03
CA ASP A 314 0.50 -8.53 25.67
C ASP A 314 -0.24 -9.88 25.60
N SER A 315 -1.59 -9.86 25.55
CA SER A 315 -2.45 -11.04 25.50
C SER A 315 -2.29 -11.90 24.24
N TYR A 316 -1.74 -11.34 23.15
CA TYR A 316 -1.52 -12.08 21.90
C TYR A 316 -0.14 -11.83 21.25
N LYS A 317 0.73 -11.03 21.86
CA LYS A 317 2.04 -10.67 21.31
C LYS A 317 2.91 -11.90 21.03
N ASP A 318 2.87 -12.91 21.88
CA ASP A 318 3.59 -14.18 21.75
C ASP A 318 3.10 -15.07 20.59
N ARG A 319 1.90 -14.76 20.06
CA ARG A 319 1.29 -15.42 18.91
C ARG A 319 1.41 -14.60 17.62
N LEU A 320 1.97 -13.36 17.70
CA LEU A 320 2.19 -12.50 16.55
C LEU A 320 3.54 -12.84 15.89
N TRP A 321 3.48 -13.21 14.64
CA TRP A 321 4.62 -13.50 13.78
C TRP A 321 4.70 -12.48 12.66
N THR A 322 5.91 -12.18 12.21
CA THR A 322 6.17 -11.29 11.07
C THR A 322 7.00 -12.01 10.02
N THR A 323 6.94 -11.54 8.77
CA THR A 323 7.81 -12.01 7.69
C THR A 323 8.08 -10.88 6.69
N GLY A 324 9.09 -11.02 5.85
CA GLY A 324 9.43 -10.04 4.81
C GLY A 324 9.78 -8.67 5.37
N ALA A 325 9.11 -7.63 4.88
CA ALA A 325 9.33 -6.25 5.33
C ALA A 325 8.71 -5.93 6.70
N ALA A 326 7.81 -6.78 7.20
CA ALA A 326 7.14 -6.59 8.47
C ALA A 326 8.06 -6.92 9.65
N GLY A 327 7.98 -6.15 10.72
CA GLY A 327 8.77 -6.41 11.93
C GLY A 327 8.21 -5.69 13.16
N TYR A 328 8.28 -6.37 14.30
CA TYR A 328 7.89 -5.78 15.58
C TYR A 328 8.78 -6.31 16.73
N PRO A 329 9.27 -5.44 17.64
CA PRO A 329 10.18 -5.86 18.71
C PRO A 329 9.58 -6.94 19.59
N GLY A 330 10.33 -8.05 19.76
CA GLY A 330 9.94 -9.19 20.59
C GLY A 330 8.92 -10.12 19.95
N CYS A 331 8.52 -9.91 18.69
CA CYS A 331 7.76 -10.87 17.89
C CYS A 331 8.72 -11.76 17.09
N LYS A 332 8.29 -12.99 16.83
CA LYS A 332 9.07 -13.94 16.02
C LYS A 332 9.01 -13.52 14.55
N HIS A 333 10.12 -13.61 13.84
CA HIS A 333 10.22 -13.28 12.43
C HIS A 333 10.58 -14.52 11.60
N ILE A 334 9.83 -14.76 10.52
CA ILE A 334 10.11 -15.83 9.56
C ILE A 334 10.88 -15.20 8.40
N GLY A 335 12.17 -15.47 8.35
CA GLY A 335 13.06 -15.01 7.29
C GLY A 335 12.94 -15.85 6.02
N GLY A 336 13.58 -15.40 4.95
CA GLY A 336 13.71 -16.10 3.68
C GLY A 336 14.35 -15.18 2.64
N LYS A 337 15.15 -15.76 1.75
CA LYS A 337 15.76 -15.03 0.65
C LYS A 337 14.85 -15.00 -0.58
N TYR A 338 15.17 -14.14 -1.52
CA TYR A 338 14.51 -14.08 -2.81
C TYR A 338 14.50 -15.46 -3.50
N GLY A 339 13.31 -15.92 -3.93
CA GLY A 339 13.12 -17.19 -4.60
C GLY A 339 13.14 -18.44 -3.70
N GLU A 340 13.47 -18.32 -2.42
CA GLU A 340 13.45 -19.44 -1.48
C GLU A 340 12.05 -19.71 -0.93
N ILE A 341 11.80 -20.97 -0.56
CA ILE A 341 10.61 -21.36 0.20
C ILE A 341 10.87 -21.07 1.67
N LYS A 342 10.01 -20.26 2.29
CA LYS A 342 10.07 -19.97 3.72
C LYS A 342 9.57 -21.16 4.54
N ASP A 343 10.16 -21.37 5.70
CA ASP A 343 9.76 -22.42 6.64
C ASP A 343 8.72 -21.87 7.64
N PHE A 344 7.49 -22.31 7.50
CA PHE A 344 6.38 -21.98 8.40
C PHE A 344 6.13 -23.05 9.49
N SER A 345 6.97 -24.05 9.64
CA SER A 345 6.76 -25.16 10.58
C SER A 345 6.51 -24.68 12.01
N ALA A 346 7.27 -23.68 12.49
CA ALA A 346 7.15 -23.20 13.87
C ALA A 346 5.81 -22.52 14.18
N ILE A 347 5.25 -21.72 13.26
CA ILE A 347 3.94 -21.11 13.45
C ILE A 347 2.82 -22.16 13.34
N ILE A 348 2.99 -23.16 12.48
CA ILE A 348 2.04 -24.27 12.34
C ILE A 348 1.99 -25.09 13.63
N GLU A 349 3.14 -25.44 14.22
CA GLU A 349 3.19 -26.16 15.50
C GLU A 349 2.55 -25.34 16.64
N GLN A 350 2.76 -24.01 16.66
CA GLN A 350 2.06 -23.17 17.62
C GLN A 350 0.55 -23.23 17.41
N ALA A 351 0.07 -23.16 16.17
CA ALA A 351 -1.36 -23.20 15.86
C ALA A 351 -2.02 -24.48 16.36
N LYS A 352 -1.39 -25.64 16.18
CA LYS A 352 -1.90 -26.94 16.65
C LYS A 352 -2.16 -26.99 18.16
N SER A 353 -1.47 -26.17 18.93
CA SER A 353 -1.64 -26.08 20.40
C SER A 353 -2.69 -25.04 20.83
N CYS A 354 -3.25 -24.29 19.90
CA CYS A 354 -4.22 -23.23 20.19
C CYS A 354 -5.67 -23.72 20.05
N PRO A 355 -6.63 -23.09 20.75
CA PRO A 355 -8.05 -23.31 20.49
C PRO A 355 -8.45 -22.80 19.09
N ALA A 356 -9.58 -23.27 18.60
CA ALA A 356 -10.21 -22.71 17.41
C ALA A 356 -10.55 -21.22 17.61
N PRO A 357 -10.65 -20.42 16.52
CA PRO A 357 -11.07 -19.03 16.59
C PRO A 357 -12.46 -18.88 17.21
N THR A 358 -12.65 -17.84 18.03
CA THR A 358 -13.97 -17.44 18.48
C THR A 358 -14.70 -16.71 17.34
N GLU A 359 -15.92 -17.12 17.05
CA GLU A 359 -16.74 -16.46 16.03
C GLU A 359 -17.12 -15.05 16.48
N ILE A 360 -16.82 -14.06 15.63
CA ILE A 360 -17.14 -12.65 15.88
C ILE A 360 -18.24 -12.13 14.93
N GLU A 361 -18.42 -12.81 13.79
CA GLU A 361 -19.45 -12.50 12.79
C GLU A 361 -19.75 -13.74 11.95
N THR A 362 -20.87 -13.72 11.23
CA THR A 362 -21.30 -14.79 10.33
C THR A 362 -21.82 -14.21 9.03
N GLY A 363 -21.89 -15.06 8.00
CA GLY A 363 -22.39 -14.70 6.68
C GLY A 363 -21.29 -14.70 5.64
N THR A 364 -21.48 -13.90 4.60
CA THR A 364 -20.54 -13.82 3.47
C THR A 364 -20.41 -12.40 2.98
N ILE A 365 -19.28 -12.09 2.35
CA ILE A 365 -19.04 -10.88 1.58
C ILE A 365 -18.67 -11.24 0.15
N VAL A 366 -19.04 -10.41 -0.82
CA VAL A 366 -18.80 -10.66 -2.24
C VAL A 366 -17.75 -9.69 -2.78
N GLY A 367 -16.80 -10.22 -3.54
CA GLY A 367 -15.76 -9.45 -4.23
C GLY A 367 -15.25 -10.19 -5.46
N GLY A 368 -14.13 -9.71 -6.04
CA GLY A 368 -13.53 -10.31 -7.23
C GLY A 368 -13.91 -9.60 -8.54
N PHE A 369 -14.30 -8.33 -8.45
CA PHE A 369 -14.64 -7.49 -9.60
C PHE A 369 -13.41 -6.75 -10.14
N ALA A 370 -12.31 -7.49 -10.40
CA ALA A 370 -11.15 -6.97 -11.11
C ALA A 370 -11.48 -6.75 -12.60
N HIS A 371 -10.56 -6.10 -13.34
CA HIS A 371 -10.85 -5.63 -14.71
C HIS A 371 -11.31 -6.75 -15.66
N GLU A 372 -10.67 -7.91 -15.70
CA GLU A 372 -11.07 -9.02 -16.57
C GLU A 372 -12.48 -9.51 -16.26
N GLN A 373 -12.84 -9.62 -14.99
CA GLN A 373 -14.20 -10.01 -14.58
C GLN A 373 -15.23 -8.95 -14.96
N VAL A 374 -14.91 -7.67 -14.82
CA VAL A 374 -15.80 -6.57 -15.22
C VAL A 374 -15.92 -6.48 -16.74
N PHE A 375 -14.82 -6.73 -17.48
CA PHE A 375 -14.85 -6.78 -18.95
C PHE A 375 -15.73 -7.93 -19.46
N ALA A 376 -15.72 -9.09 -18.80
CA ALA A 376 -16.63 -10.18 -19.10
C ALA A 376 -18.12 -9.82 -18.88
N LEU A 377 -18.40 -8.81 -18.06
CA LEU A 377 -19.74 -8.28 -17.80
C LEU A 377 -20.01 -6.96 -18.55
N ALA A 378 -19.11 -6.53 -19.45
CA ALA A 378 -19.16 -5.22 -20.09
C ALA A 378 -20.50 -4.93 -20.76
N ASP A 379 -21.07 -5.89 -21.50
CA ASP A 379 -22.36 -5.70 -22.20
C ASP A 379 -23.48 -5.37 -21.21
N LYS A 380 -23.55 -6.07 -20.06
CA LYS A 380 -24.56 -5.80 -19.02
C LYS A 380 -24.37 -4.44 -18.37
N VAL A 381 -23.12 -4.08 -18.09
CA VAL A 381 -22.77 -2.77 -17.49
C VAL A 381 -23.13 -1.64 -18.45
N VAL A 382 -22.76 -1.77 -19.73
CA VAL A 382 -23.05 -0.78 -20.77
C VAL A 382 -24.56 -0.64 -21.00
N GLU A 383 -25.30 -1.76 -21.03
CA GLU A 383 -26.78 -1.74 -21.15
C GLU A 383 -27.41 -1.03 -19.93
N ALA A 384 -26.94 -1.33 -18.71
CA ALA A 384 -27.43 -0.69 -17.49
C ALA A 384 -27.17 0.83 -17.47
N VAL A 385 -26.03 1.27 -18.01
CA VAL A 385 -25.71 2.70 -18.13
C VAL A 385 -26.57 3.35 -19.24
N LYS A 386 -26.68 2.73 -20.42
CA LYS A 386 -27.49 3.26 -21.56
C LYS A 386 -28.97 3.33 -21.24
N SER A 387 -29.49 2.38 -20.47
CA SER A 387 -30.90 2.39 -20.02
C SER A 387 -31.17 3.37 -18.88
N GLY A 388 -30.11 3.94 -18.26
CA GLY A 388 -30.22 4.80 -17.11
C GLY A 388 -30.46 4.05 -15.78
N ALA A 389 -30.36 2.71 -15.78
CA ALA A 389 -30.43 1.90 -14.56
C ALA A 389 -29.23 2.17 -13.65
N ILE A 390 -28.03 2.39 -14.24
CA ILE A 390 -26.86 2.91 -13.55
C ILE A 390 -26.59 4.30 -14.11
N LYS A 391 -26.70 5.32 -13.25
CA LYS A 391 -26.44 6.70 -13.63
C LYS A 391 -25.02 7.17 -13.28
N LYS A 392 -24.43 6.61 -12.23
CA LYS A 392 -23.11 7.02 -11.78
C LYS A 392 -22.34 5.91 -11.10
N PHE A 393 -21.04 5.87 -11.35
CA PHE A 393 -20.10 5.10 -10.56
C PHE A 393 -19.37 6.03 -9.59
N VAL A 394 -19.15 5.58 -8.37
CA VAL A 394 -18.35 6.28 -7.37
C VAL A 394 -17.14 5.42 -7.03
N VAL A 395 -15.97 5.90 -7.38
CA VAL A 395 -14.71 5.27 -6.96
C VAL A 395 -14.47 5.64 -5.50
N MET A 396 -14.83 4.74 -4.61
CA MET A 396 -14.56 4.81 -3.18
C MET A 396 -13.51 3.75 -2.88
N ALA A 397 -12.24 4.14 -2.86
CA ALA A 397 -11.12 3.21 -2.77
C ALA A 397 -10.02 3.73 -1.84
N GLY A 398 -9.04 2.89 -1.57
CA GLY A 398 -7.85 3.24 -0.79
C GLY A 398 -7.82 2.64 0.60
N CYS A 399 -7.38 3.41 1.59
CA CYS A 399 -7.11 2.92 2.93
C CYS A 399 -8.26 3.16 3.90
N ASP A 400 -8.29 2.39 4.99
CA ASP A 400 -9.06 2.69 6.20
C ASP A 400 -8.12 3.16 7.33
N GLY A 401 -8.65 3.49 8.50
CA GLY A 401 -7.87 3.94 9.66
C GLY A 401 -8.73 4.25 10.89
N ARG A 402 -8.04 4.68 11.96
CA ARG A 402 -8.64 4.83 13.30
C ARG A 402 -9.48 6.09 13.49
N GLN A 403 -9.27 7.11 12.68
CA GLN A 403 -9.94 8.40 12.90
C GLN A 403 -11.47 8.30 12.70
N LYS A 404 -12.22 8.80 13.67
CA LYS A 404 -13.69 8.82 13.64
C LYS A 404 -14.26 9.52 12.39
N LYS A 405 -13.56 10.51 11.84
CA LYS A 405 -13.95 11.16 10.57
C LYS A 405 -14.15 10.18 9.41
N ARG A 406 -13.57 8.98 9.48
CA ARG A 406 -13.74 7.93 8.44
C ARG A 406 -15.12 7.29 8.45
N ASP A 407 -15.96 7.54 9.46
CA ASP A 407 -17.37 7.15 9.44
C ASP A 407 -18.13 7.87 8.30
N TYR A 408 -17.60 9.00 7.83
CA TYR A 408 -18.05 9.69 6.62
C TYR A 408 -18.22 8.72 5.43
N TYR A 409 -17.28 7.80 5.18
CA TYR A 409 -17.36 6.88 4.04
C TYR A 409 -18.50 5.88 4.17
N THR A 410 -18.80 5.42 5.37
CA THR A 410 -19.96 4.57 5.64
C THR A 410 -21.26 5.33 5.43
N GLU A 411 -21.37 6.53 5.97
CA GLU A 411 -22.57 7.37 5.84
C GLU A 411 -22.77 7.85 4.38
N PHE A 412 -21.67 8.17 3.69
CA PHE A 412 -21.72 8.52 2.27
C PHE A 412 -22.24 7.34 1.42
N ALA A 413 -21.74 6.12 1.67
CA ALA A 413 -22.20 4.91 0.96
C ALA A 413 -23.70 4.66 1.19
N LYS A 414 -24.21 4.85 2.43
CA LYS A 414 -25.64 4.74 2.74
C LYS A 414 -26.50 5.80 2.06
N ALA A 415 -25.95 7.01 1.87
CA ALA A 415 -26.64 8.13 1.27
C ALA A 415 -26.68 8.08 -0.27
N LEU A 416 -25.92 7.18 -0.90
CA LEU A 416 -25.85 7.08 -2.36
C LEU A 416 -27.22 6.76 -2.98
N PRO A 417 -27.58 7.43 -4.09
CA PRO A 417 -28.76 7.10 -4.89
C PRO A 417 -28.78 5.61 -5.28
N LYS A 418 -29.97 5.04 -5.43
CA LYS A 418 -30.15 3.61 -5.76
C LYS A 418 -29.59 3.22 -7.13
N ASP A 419 -29.40 4.19 -8.02
CA ASP A 419 -28.83 4.04 -9.36
C ASP A 419 -27.33 4.36 -9.42
N ALA A 420 -26.65 4.41 -8.24
CA ALA A 420 -25.20 4.57 -8.11
C ALA A 420 -24.53 3.26 -7.68
N VAL A 421 -23.34 2.99 -8.25
CA VAL A 421 -22.51 1.81 -7.98
C VAL A 421 -21.16 2.25 -7.43
N ILE A 422 -20.69 1.61 -6.38
CA ILE A 422 -19.37 1.81 -5.79
C ILE A 422 -18.35 0.90 -6.48
N LEU A 423 -17.27 1.49 -6.99
CA LEU A 423 -16.07 0.78 -7.41
C LEU A 423 -15.03 0.93 -6.30
N THR A 424 -14.49 -0.17 -5.79
CA THR A 424 -13.57 -0.15 -4.65
C THR A 424 -12.38 -1.08 -4.80
N ALA A 425 -11.28 -0.72 -4.13
CA ALA A 425 -10.10 -1.52 -3.89
C ALA A 425 -9.42 -1.02 -2.61
N GLY A 426 -8.73 -1.92 -1.88
CA GLY A 426 -8.07 -1.55 -0.63
C GLY A 426 -8.96 -1.64 0.61
N CYS A 427 -8.41 -1.31 1.78
CA CYS A 427 -9.10 -1.42 3.07
C CYS A 427 -10.34 -0.53 3.22
N ALA A 428 -10.48 0.53 2.43
CA ALA A 428 -11.64 1.41 2.46
C ALA A 428 -12.96 0.62 2.29
N LYS A 429 -12.93 -0.49 1.56
CA LYS A 429 -14.08 -1.39 1.36
C LYS A 429 -14.79 -1.80 2.65
N TYR A 430 -14.06 -1.96 3.75
CA TYR A 430 -14.65 -2.38 5.04
C TYR A 430 -15.60 -1.36 5.65
N LYS A 431 -15.66 -0.15 5.13
CA LYS A 431 -16.66 0.87 5.52
C LYS A 431 -18.04 0.59 4.90
N TYR A 432 -18.12 -0.25 3.85
CA TYR A 432 -19.37 -0.45 3.11
C TYR A 432 -19.56 -1.85 2.50
N ASN A 433 -18.57 -2.74 2.49
CA ASN A 433 -18.71 -4.07 1.87
C ASN A 433 -19.63 -5.04 2.63
N LYS A 434 -19.99 -4.71 3.86
CA LYS A 434 -20.95 -5.46 4.69
C LYS A 434 -22.31 -4.74 4.81
N LEU A 435 -22.52 -3.62 4.10
CA LEU A 435 -23.82 -2.93 4.03
C LEU A 435 -24.72 -3.63 3.00
N GLU A 436 -26.00 -3.74 3.35
CA GLU A 436 -27.02 -4.26 2.42
C GLU A 436 -27.47 -3.16 1.44
N LEU A 437 -26.62 -2.81 0.48
CA LEU A 437 -26.93 -1.78 -0.52
C LEU A 437 -27.77 -2.33 -1.70
N GLY A 438 -27.88 -3.64 -1.84
CA GLY A 438 -28.64 -4.31 -2.92
C GLY A 438 -27.87 -4.38 -4.24
N ASP A 439 -28.62 -4.58 -5.32
CA ASP A 439 -28.11 -4.71 -6.69
C ASP A 439 -28.94 -3.89 -7.68
N ILE A 440 -28.41 -3.74 -8.90
CA ILE A 440 -29.08 -3.12 -10.05
C ILE A 440 -29.08 -4.15 -11.18
N GLY A 441 -30.21 -4.81 -11.40
CA GLY A 441 -30.34 -5.83 -12.46
C GLY A 441 -29.38 -7.02 -12.28
N GLY A 442 -29.08 -7.39 -11.02
CA GLY A 442 -28.14 -8.46 -10.67
C GLY A 442 -26.67 -8.00 -10.63
N ILE A 443 -26.38 -6.71 -10.80
CA ILE A 443 -25.05 -6.12 -10.58
C ILE A 443 -25.01 -5.59 -9.15
N PRO A 444 -24.16 -6.12 -8.24
CA PRO A 444 -24.03 -5.60 -6.89
C PRO A 444 -23.65 -4.11 -6.90
N ARG A 445 -24.17 -3.36 -5.94
CA ARG A 445 -23.84 -1.94 -5.83
C ARG A 445 -22.46 -1.66 -5.20
N VAL A 446 -21.74 -2.68 -4.78
CA VAL A 446 -20.34 -2.60 -4.36
C VAL A 446 -19.53 -3.60 -5.19
N LEU A 447 -18.66 -3.10 -6.04
CA LEU A 447 -17.78 -3.89 -6.90
C LEU A 447 -16.34 -3.78 -6.35
N ASP A 448 -15.94 -4.78 -5.58
CA ASP A 448 -14.62 -4.86 -4.98
C ASP A 448 -13.64 -5.55 -5.93
N ALA A 449 -12.67 -4.78 -6.44
CA ALA A 449 -11.63 -5.27 -7.34
C ALA A 449 -10.52 -6.05 -6.62
N GLY A 450 -10.25 -5.76 -5.32
CA GLY A 450 -9.18 -6.45 -4.61
C GLY A 450 -8.38 -5.60 -3.62
N GLN A 451 -7.08 -5.84 -3.54
CA GLN A 451 -6.14 -5.10 -2.70
C GLN A 451 -5.93 -3.65 -3.19
N CYS A 452 -5.17 -2.85 -2.44
CA CYS A 452 -4.90 -1.46 -2.84
C CYS A 452 -4.20 -1.34 -4.21
N ASN A 453 -3.34 -2.28 -4.59
CA ASN A 453 -2.73 -2.35 -5.94
C ASN A 453 -3.75 -2.63 -7.03
N ASP A 454 -4.89 -3.25 -6.73
CA ASP A 454 -5.99 -3.47 -7.69
C ASP A 454 -6.77 -2.19 -8.01
N SER A 455 -6.32 -1.02 -7.49
CA SER A 455 -6.62 0.29 -8.06
C SER A 455 -6.22 0.37 -9.53
N TYR A 456 -5.25 -0.45 -9.98
CA TYR A 456 -4.94 -0.67 -11.40
C TYR A 456 -6.15 -1.18 -12.17
N SER A 457 -6.87 -2.17 -11.64
CA SER A 457 -8.13 -2.64 -12.23
C SER A 457 -9.17 -1.53 -12.37
N LEU A 458 -9.30 -0.67 -11.35
CA LEU A 458 -10.23 0.47 -11.41
C LEU A 458 -9.85 1.46 -12.51
N ALA A 459 -8.55 1.71 -12.70
CA ALA A 459 -8.05 2.54 -13.79
C ALA A 459 -8.34 1.91 -15.16
N LEU A 460 -8.09 0.62 -15.34
CA LEU A 460 -8.39 -0.10 -16.60
C LEU A 460 -9.88 -0.12 -16.90
N ILE A 461 -10.74 -0.33 -15.90
CA ILE A 461 -12.20 -0.27 -16.06
C ILE A 461 -12.62 1.14 -16.53
N THR A 462 -12.05 2.20 -15.92
CA THR A 462 -12.30 3.58 -16.32
C THR A 462 -11.89 3.85 -17.76
N LEU A 463 -10.69 3.41 -18.16
CA LEU A 463 -10.20 3.56 -19.54
C LEU A 463 -11.06 2.78 -20.53
N LYS A 464 -11.51 1.57 -20.16
CA LYS A 464 -12.41 0.78 -21.01
C LYS A 464 -13.79 1.41 -21.18
N LEU A 465 -14.35 1.96 -20.11
CA LEU A 465 -15.60 2.71 -20.20
C LEU A 465 -15.45 3.95 -21.10
N LYS A 466 -14.34 4.68 -20.99
CA LYS A 466 -14.03 5.80 -21.89
C LYS A 466 -14.03 5.37 -23.37
N GLU A 467 -13.35 4.25 -23.68
CA GLU A 467 -13.31 3.66 -25.04
C GLU A 467 -14.70 3.31 -25.54
N VAL A 468 -15.47 2.54 -24.76
CA VAL A 468 -16.80 2.03 -25.12
C VAL A 468 -17.81 3.17 -25.35
N PHE A 469 -17.71 4.24 -24.57
CA PHE A 469 -18.57 5.42 -24.74
C PHE A 469 -18.03 6.43 -25.78
N GLY A 470 -16.88 6.15 -26.42
CA GLY A 470 -16.30 7.00 -27.46
C GLY A 470 -15.87 8.38 -26.94
N LEU A 471 -15.46 8.47 -25.68
CA LEU A 471 -15.04 9.71 -25.05
C LEU A 471 -13.54 9.95 -25.24
N ASP A 472 -13.14 11.21 -25.37
CA ASP A 472 -11.76 11.66 -25.49
C ASP A 472 -11.09 11.93 -24.10
N ASP A 473 -11.89 12.18 -23.06
CA ASP A 473 -11.46 12.49 -21.71
C ASP A 473 -12.16 11.61 -20.66
N VAL A 474 -11.39 11.01 -19.75
CA VAL A 474 -11.91 10.18 -18.65
C VAL A 474 -12.84 10.96 -17.70
N ASN A 475 -12.62 12.28 -17.59
CA ASN A 475 -13.40 13.17 -16.73
C ASN A 475 -14.82 13.46 -17.26
N LYS A 476 -15.12 13.03 -18.49
CA LYS A 476 -16.48 13.10 -19.07
C LYS A 476 -17.35 11.89 -18.75
N LEU A 477 -16.76 10.84 -18.16
CA LEU A 477 -17.50 9.67 -17.70
C LEU A 477 -18.39 10.03 -16.50
N PRO A 478 -19.49 9.29 -16.28
CA PRO A 478 -20.34 9.44 -15.11
C PRO A 478 -19.66 8.81 -13.86
N LEU A 479 -18.45 9.31 -13.56
CA LEU A 479 -17.61 8.87 -12.44
C LEU A 479 -17.44 10.00 -11.42
N ALA A 480 -17.35 9.62 -10.16
CA ALA A 480 -16.93 10.49 -9.06
C ALA A 480 -15.84 9.79 -8.26
N TYR A 481 -14.89 10.54 -7.75
CA TYR A 481 -13.76 10.00 -7.00
C TYR A 481 -13.79 10.51 -5.57
N ASN A 482 -14.07 9.60 -4.62
CA ASN A 482 -14.12 9.87 -3.19
C ASN A 482 -13.13 8.92 -2.48
N ILE A 483 -11.86 9.32 -2.45
CA ILE A 483 -10.73 8.48 -2.11
C ILE A 483 -10.34 8.64 -0.65
N ALA A 484 -10.14 7.52 0.04
CA ALA A 484 -9.58 7.47 1.38
C ALA A 484 -8.10 7.11 1.32
N TRP A 485 -7.23 7.88 1.98
CA TRP A 485 -5.81 7.56 2.04
C TRP A 485 -5.32 7.41 3.49
N TYR A 486 -4.22 6.68 3.67
CA TYR A 486 -3.56 6.52 4.95
C TYR A 486 -2.05 6.49 4.81
N GLU A 487 -1.50 5.68 3.90
CA GLU A 487 -0.07 5.44 3.79
C GLU A 487 0.43 5.50 2.34
N GLN A 488 1.68 5.17 2.12
CA GLN A 488 2.46 5.50 0.93
C GLN A 488 1.98 4.79 -0.33
N LYS A 489 1.35 3.61 -0.22
CA LYS A 489 0.74 2.96 -1.39
C LYS A 489 -0.43 3.78 -1.94
N ALA A 490 -1.18 4.47 -1.09
CA ALA A 490 -2.20 5.40 -1.56
C ALA A 490 -1.58 6.65 -2.23
N VAL A 491 -0.39 7.07 -1.82
CA VAL A 491 0.32 8.19 -2.47
C VAL A 491 0.68 7.84 -3.91
N ILE A 492 1.29 6.67 -4.15
CA ILE A 492 1.64 6.28 -5.53
C ILE A 492 0.40 6.07 -6.41
N VAL A 493 -0.70 5.54 -5.87
CA VAL A 493 -1.97 5.42 -6.59
C VAL A 493 -2.52 6.81 -6.97
N LEU A 494 -2.48 7.78 -6.06
CA LEU A 494 -2.88 9.15 -6.35
C LEU A 494 -2.03 9.74 -7.49
N LEU A 495 -0.69 9.63 -7.40
CA LEU A 495 0.20 10.13 -8.45
C LEU A 495 -0.06 9.46 -9.80
N ALA A 496 -0.37 8.17 -9.81
CA ALA A 496 -0.76 7.44 -11.02
C ALA A 496 -2.08 7.99 -11.63
N LEU A 497 -3.08 8.28 -10.80
CA LEU A 497 -4.33 8.90 -11.27
C LEU A 497 -4.09 10.29 -11.86
N LEU A 498 -3.24 11.12 -11.23
CA LEU A 498 -2.88 12.43 -11.76
C LEU A 498 -2.15 12.32 -13.10
N TYR A 499 -1.22 11.37 -13.24
CA TYR A 499 -0.54 11.09 -14.52
C TYR A 499 -1.54 10.67 -15.61
N LEU A 500 -2.55 9.87 -15.28
CA LEU A 500 -3.62 9.45 -16.20
C LEU A 500 -4.63 10.58 -16.52
N GLY A 501 -4.45 11.77 -15.95
CA GLY A 501 -5.29 12.92 -16.20
C GLY A 501 -6.61 12.93 -15.44
N VAL A 502 -6.77 12.10 -14.41
CA VAL A 502 -7.97 12.10 -13.55
C VAL A 502 -8.00 13.39 -12.73
N LYS A 503 -9.19 14.01 -12.67
CA LYS A 503 -9.44 15.27 -11.97
C LYS A 503 -10.60 15.15 -10.98
N ASN A 504 -10.77 16.20 -10.16
CA ASN A 504 -11.89 16.34 -9.23
C ASN A 504 -11.97 15.21 -8.21
N ILE A 505 -10.83 14.84 -7.63
CA ILE A 505 -10.73 13.81 -6.60
C ILE A 505 -10.98 14.45 -5.23
N HIS A 506 -12.00 13.98 -4.50
CA HIS A 506 -12.14 14.23 -3.06
C HIS A 506 -11.25 13.26 -2.30
N LEU A 507 -10.30 13.80 -1.55
CA LEU A 507 -9.28 13.06 -0.82
C LEU A 507 -9.44 13.26 0.69
N GLY A 508 -9.65 12.18 1.41
CA GLY A 508 -9.90 12.26 2.84
C GLY A 508 -9.25 11.17 3.69
N PRO A 509 -9.45 11.24 5.00
CA PRO A 509 -10.25 12.23 5.76
C PRO A 509 -9.60 13.61 5.93
N THR A 510 -8.31 13.77 5.58
CA THR A 510 -7.57 15.04 5.53
C THR A 510 -6.66 15.05 4.32
N LEU A 511 -6.28 16.21 3.84
CA LEU A 511 -5.19 16.32 2.86
C LEU A 511 -3.86 15.92 3.51
N PRO A 512 -2.86 15.49 2.72
CA PRO A 512 -1.55 15.10 3.25
C PRO A 512 -0.83 16.28 3.93
N ALA A 513 -0.32 16.04 5.15
CA ALA A 513 0.40 17.04 5.93
C ALA A 513 1.75 17.44 5.31
N PHE A 514 2.29 16.62 4.42
CA PHE A 514 3.55 16.91 3.71
C PHE A 514 3.38 17.83 2.49
N LEU A 515 2.17 18.22 2.15
CA LEU A 515 1.92 19.22 1.09
C LEU A 515 2.10 20.63 1.66
N SER A 516 3.05 21.39 1.10
CA SER A 516 3.14 22.81 1.39
C SER A 516 1.90 23.56 0.84
N PRO A 517 1.59 24.75 1.31
CA PRO A 517 0.47 25.53 0.78
C PRO A 517 0.55 25.75 -0.74
N ASN A 518 1.74 25.99 -1.28
CA ASN A 518 1.94 26.20 -2.71
C ASN A 518 1.75 24.90 -3.51
N VAL A 519 2.30 23.78 -3.04
CA VAL A 519 2.11 22.48 -3.70
C VAL A 519 0.65 22.03 -3.62
N ALA A 520 -0.02 22.21 -2.48
CA ALA A 520 -1.45 21.96 -2.35
C ALA A 520 -2.27 22.82 -3.33
N LYS A 521 -1.93 24.11 -3.49
CA LYS A 521 -2.57 25.00 -4.46
C LYS A 521 -2.44 24.47 -5.89
N VAL A 522 -1.27 24.01 -6.30
CA VAL A 522 -1.06 23.41 -7.63
C VAL A 522 -1.97 22.20 -7.85
N LEU A 523 -2.10 21.33 -6.84
CA LEU A 523 -2.99 20.16 -6.92
C LEU A 523 -4.47 20.56 -7.06
N VAL A 524 -4.90 21.59 -6.31
CA VAL A 524 -6.27 22.11 -6.39
C VAL A 524 -6.54 22.75 -7.75
N GLU A 525 -5.68 23.65 -8.21
CA GLU A 525 -5.90 24.44 -9.44
C GLU A 525 -5.78 23.58 -10.71
N ASN A 526 -4.81 22.66 -10.78
CA ASN A 526 -4.56 21.89 -11.99
C ASN A 526 -5.35 20.58 -12.07
N PHE A 527 -5.67 19.98 -10.92
CA PHE A 527 -6.31 18.65 -10.86
C PHE A 527 -7.65 18.63 -10.13
N GLY A 528 -8.07 19.74 -9.53
CA GLY A 528 -9.33 19.80 -8.80
C GLY A 528 -9.35 18.93 -7.53
N ILE A 529 -8.19 18.71 -6.91
CA ILE A 529 -8.13 17.94 -5.64
C ILE A 529 -8.83 18.74 -4.56
N ALA A 530 -9.75 18.11 -3.85
CA ALA A 530 -10.47 18.71 -2.72
C ALA A 530 -10.42 17.79 -1.49
N GLY A 531 -10.52 18.36 -0.30
CA GLY A 531 -10.80 17.59 0.91
C GLY A 531 -12.26 17.13 0.95
N ILE A 532 -12.57 16.11 1.74
CA ILE A 532 -13.97 15.73 2.00
C ILE A 532 -14.65 16.78 2.89
N GLY A 533 -15.91 17.07 2.58
CA GLY A 533 -16.79 17.93 3.37
C GLY A 533 -17.71 17.16 4.31
N SER A 534 -18.93 17.66 4.47
CA SER A 534 -20.02 16.85 5.04
C SER A 534 -20.59 15.90 3.97
N VAL A 535 -21.22 14.80 4.39
CA VAL A 535 -21.88 13.89 3.44
C VAL A 535 -22.92 14.64 2.61
N GLU A 536 -23.69 15.55 3.22
CA GLU A 536 -24.70 16.32 2.51
C GLU A 536 -24.12 17.24 1.44
N ASP A 537 -23.03 17.94 1.76
CA ASP A 537 -22.39 18.88 0.82
C ASP A 537 -21.73 18.12 -0.34
N ASP A 538 -21.02 17.03 -0.03
CA ASP A 538 -20.36 16.24 -1.05
C ASP A 538 -21.38 15.49 -1.95
N MET A 539 -22.53 15.07 -1.39
CA MET A 539 -23.63 14.52 -2.20
C MET A 539 -24.17 15.53 -3.20
N LYS A 540 -24.31 16.82 -2.83
CA LYS A 540 -24.72 17.90 -3.77
C LYS A 540 -23.70 18.10 -4.88
N ILE A 541 -22.40 17.96 -4.57
CA ILE A 541 -21.31 18.07 -5.56
C ILE A 541 -21.33 16.88 -6.52
N PHE A 542 -21.38 15.67 -5.97
CA PHE A 542 -21.31 14.47 -6.78
C PHE A 542 -22.62 14.12 -7.52
N PHE A 543 -23.76 14.54 -6.97
CA PHE A 543 -25.09 14.27 -7.51
C PHE A 543 -25.95 15.56 -7.57
N PRO A 544 -25.57 16.53 -8.39
CA PRO A 544 -26.27 17.82 -8.46
C PRO A 544 -27.73 17.70 -8.92
N GLU A 545 -28.09 16.60 -9.59
CA GLU A 545 -29.45 16.37 -10.09
C GLU A 545 -30.42 15.87 -8.99
N THR A 546 -29.90 15.49 -7.81
CA THR A 546 -30.71 15.01 -6.67
C THR A 546 -30.84 16.05 -5.56
N ALA A 547 -30.22 17.24 -5.74
CA ALA A 547 -30.23 18.34 -4.77
C ALA A 547 -31.47 19.22 -4.85
#